data_9ec9c1d76b4940ceb7d4ba1892d082ef
#
_entry.id   9ec9c1d76b4940ceb7d4ba1892d082ef
#
_cell.length_a   1.000
_cell.length_b   1.000
_cell.length_c   1.000
_cell.angle_alpha   90.00
_cell.angle_beta   90.00
_cell.angle_gamma   90.00
#
_symmetry.space_group_name_H-M   'P 1'
#
loop_
_entity.id
_entity.type
_entity.pdbx_description
1 polymer ?
#
loop_
_entity_poly.entity_id
_entity_poly.type
_entity_poly.pdbx_seq_one_letter_code
_entity_poly.pdbx_strand_id
1 'polypeptide(L)'
;MKLMDRDAALQDLLEKHVFTEWIHDLALIENNFLTRQQAIEDELIAALESLCQLATLQHEQGRKGDIRYIYISLLRTRVVKNKAVYRIDAYDENWFLDETECAVEWSADFVFEPLFNRMTKLEKLKSDYARKITTMDIEQIQQIEAVKYHLLTVEFLKSQMPVFIASPSLERMPKANACTIFAGEYRDDSEILCRFTRSEGAETREGESSWIISS
;
A
#
# COMPACT_ATOMS: atom_id res chain seq x y z
N MET A 1 -20.90 -19.64 -38.00
CA MET A 1 -20.31 -18.95 -36.84
C MET A 1 -19.52 -19.98 -36.04
N LYS A 2 -18.18 -19.98 -36.06
CA LYS A 2 -17.35 -20.93 -35.30
C LYS A 2 -17.61 -20.64 -33.82
N LEU A 3 -18.10 -21.60 -33.07
CA LEU A 3 -18.29 -21.42 -31.63
C LEU A 3 -16.90 -21.18 -31.03
N MET A 4 -16.69 -19.98 -30.51
CA MET A 4 -15.48 -19.63 -29.76
C MET A 4 -15.40 -20.57 -28.54
N ASP A 5 -14.30 -21.25 -28.30
CA ASP A 5 -14.10 -22.02 -27.07
C ASP A 5 -13.82 -21.09 -25.87
N ARG A 6 -13.64 -21.64 -24.67
CA ARG A 6 -13.44 -20.83 -23.46
C ARG A 6 -12.13 -20.05 -23.51
N ASP A 7 -11.06 -20.69 -23.97
CA ASP A 7 -9.72 -20.06 -23.95
C ASP A 7 -9.65 -18.93 -24.98
N ALA A 8 -10.24 -19.13 -26.18
CA ALA A 8 -10.36 -18.10 -27.18
C ALA A 8 -11.25 -16.93 -26.71
N ALA A 9 -12.30 -17.20 -25.93
CA ALA A 9 -13.15 -16.18 -25.34
C ALA A 9 -12.40 -15.34 -24.29
N LEU A 10 -11.61 -15.99 -23.45
CA LEU A 10 -10.79 -15.31 -22.44
C LEU A 10 -9.70 -14.46 -23.12
N GLN A 11 -9.02 -15.01 -24.12
CA GLN A 11 -7.99 -14.30 -24.88
C GLN A 11 -8.58 -13.05 -25.56
N ASP A 12 -9.74 -13.18 -26.23
CA ASP A 12 -10.43 -12.04 -26.88
C ASP A 12 -10.80 -10.94 -25.87
N LEU A 13 -11.28 -11.32 -24.66
CA LEU A 13 -11.58 -10.36 -23.58
C LEU A 13 -10.31 -9.64 -23.15
N LEU A 14 -9.22 -10.37 -22.91
CA LEU A 14 -7.96 -9.79 -22.46
C LEU A 14 -7.36 -8.84 -23.48
N GLU A 15 -7.31 -9.25 -24.76
CA GLU A 15 -6.76 -8.42 -25.85
C GLU A 15 -7.55 -7.13 -26.08
N LYS A 16 -8.88 -7.18 -25.99
CA LYS A 16 -9.75 -6.04 -26.30
C LYS A 16 -9.95 -5.08 -25.12
N HIS A 17 -9.89 -5.59 -23.88
CA HIS A 17 -10.40 -4.84 -22.73
C HIS A 17 -9.46 -4.81 -21.52
N VAL A 18 -8.28 -5.45 -21.61
CA VAL A 18 -7.37 -5.50 -20.47
C VAL A 18 -5.95 -5.04 -20.82
N PHE A 19 -5.29 -5.65 -21.80
CA PHE A 19 -3.84 -5.50 -21.98
C PHE A 19 -3.34 -4.09 -22.23
N THR A 20 -4.10 -3.24 -22.88
CA THR A 20 -3.71 -1.85 -23.21
C THR A 20 -4.37 -0.80 -22.32
N GLU A 21 -5.43 -1.17 -21.62
CA GLU A 21 -6.27 -0.20 -20.90
C GLU A 21 -5.56 0.45 -19.72
N TRP A 22 -4.64 -0.24 -19.06
CA TRP A 22 -3.89 0.32 -17.93
C TRP A 22 -3.08 1.59 -18.31
N ILE A 23 -2.70 1.74 -19.60
CA ILE A 23 -1.99 2.92 -20.07
C ILE A 23 -2.92 4.15 -20.01
N HIS A 24 -4.21 3.97 -20.35
CA HIS A 24 -5.21 5.03 -20.23
C HIS A 24 -5.50 5.37 -18.76
N ASP A 25 -5.41 4.36 -17.88
CA ASP A 25 -5.62 4.55 -16.46
C ASP A 25 -4.53 5.43 -15.81
N LEU A 26 -3.29 5.44 -16.34
CA LEU A 26 -2.23 6.32 -15.84
C LEU A 26 -2.62 7.80 -15.87
N ALA A 27 -3.20 8.25 -16.98
CA ALA A 27 -3.65 9.63 -17.12
C ALA A 27 -4.81 9.96 -16.15
N LEU A 28 -5.69 8.99 -15.87
CA LEU A 28 -6.77 9.15 -14.90
C LEU A 28 -6.21 9.21 -13.46
N ILE A 29 -5.24 8.35 -13.13
CA ILE A 29 -4.57 8.34 -11.82
C ILE A 29 -3.86 9.68 -11.59
N GLU A 30 -3.09 10.14 -12.58
CA GLU A 30 -2.40 11.44 -12.50
C GLU A 30 -3.39 12.59 -12.27
N ASN A 31 -4.48 12.63 -13.05
CA ASN A 31 -5.51 13.65 -12.88
C ASN A 31 -6.19 13.57 -11.51
N ASN A 32 -6.53 12.38 -11.02
CA ASN A 32 -7.10 12.15 -9.69
C ASN A 32 -6.16 12.64 -8.60
N PHE A 33 -4.87 12.34 -8.73
CA PHE A 33 -3.85 12.79 -7.81
C PHE A 33 -3.71 14.31 -7.82
N LEU A 34 -3.48 14.93 -8.99
CA LEU A 34 -3.29 16.39 -9.10
C LEU A 34 -4.49 17.18 -8.58
N THR A 35 -5.70 16.68 -8.81
CA THR A 35 -6.95 17.34 -8.38
C THR A 35 -7.13 17.30 -6.85
N ARG A 36 -6.60 16.28 -6.18
CA ARG A 36 -6.81 16.01 -4.76
C ARG A 36 -5.50 15.85 -3.98
N GLN A 37 -4.38 16.30 -4.55
CA GLN A 37 -3.04 16.02 -4.04
C GLN A 37 -2.92 16.23 -2.53
N GLN A 38 -3.21 17.45 -2.06
CA GLN A 38 -3.07 17.78 -0.65
C GLN A 38 -3.90 16.85 0.26
N ALA A 39 -5.14 16.55 -0.13
CA ALA A 39 -6.01 15.68 0.67
C ALA A 39 -5.46 14.24 0.72
N ILE A 40 -4.95 13.71 -0.40
CA ILE A 40 -4.37 12.36 -0.49
C ILE A 40 -3.10 12.26 0.38
N GLU A 41 -2.22 13.27 0.30
CA GLU A 41 -0.99 13.34 1.10
C GLU A 41 -1.32 13.47 2.58
N ASP A 42 -2.25 14.35 2.95
CA ASP A 42 -2.69 14.55 4.34
C ASP A 42 -3.32 13.27 4.93
N GLU A 43 -4.14 12.55 4.16
CA GLU A 43 -4.76 11.29 4.59
C GLU A 43 -3.70 10.23 4.92
N LEU A 44 -2.66 10.09 4.08
CA LEU A 44 -1.57 9.15 4.35
C LEU A 44 -0.76 9.56 5.58
N ILE A 45 -0.36 10.83 5.67
CA ILE A 45 0.43 11.35 6.80
C ILE A 45 -0.36 11.20 8.10
N ALA A 46 -1.66 11.52 8.10
CA ALA A 46 -2.51 11.35 9.27
C ALA A 46 -2.62 9.87 9.73
N ALA A 47 -2.69 8.92 8.79
CA ALA A 47 -2.67 7.50 9.11
C ALA A 47 -1.34 7.08 9.75
N LEU A 48 -0.20 7.51 9.18
CA LEU A 48 1.14 7.24 9.71
C LEU A 48 1.36 7.88 11.09
N GLU A 49 0.88 9.10 11.29
CA GLU A 49 0.92 9.77 12.59
C GLU A 49 0.06 9.07 13.64
N SER A 50 -1.12 8.59 13.24
CA SER A 50 -2.00 7.80 14.10
C SER A 50 -1.35 6.49 14.54
N LEU A 51 -0.59 5.84 13.66
CA LEU A 51 0.21 4.66 13.99
C LEU A 51 1.28 5.01 15.04
N CYS A 52 2.02 6.10 14.83
CA CYS A 52 3.05 6.54 15.78
C CYS A 52 2.46 6.84 17.17
N GLN A 53 1.30 7.50 17.22
CA GLN A 53 0.61 7.79 18.48
C GLN A 53 0.16 6.52 19.18
N LEU A 54 -0.40 5.54 18.42
CA LEU A 54 -0.81 4.25 18.96
C LEU A 54 0.39 3.47 19.51
N ALA A 55 1.51 3.43 18.78
CA ALA A 55 2.74 2.78 19.21
C ALA A 55 3.28 3.42 20.49
N THR A 56 3.30 4.75 20.57
CA THR A 56 3.74 5.48 21.77
C THR A 56 2.87 5.14 22.98
N LEU A 57 1.55 5.17 22.81
CA LEU A 57 0.61 4.82 23.89
C LEU A 57 0.80 3.39 24.39
N GLN A 58 0.98 2.43 23.49
CA GLN A 58 1.18 1.03 23.85
C GLN A 58 2.53 0.81 24.56
N HIS A 59 3.57 1.53 24.14
CA HIS A 59 4.87 1.52 24.80
C HIS A 59 4.80 2.09 26.21
N GLU A 60 4.16 3.25 26.42
CA GLU A 60 3.95 3.85 27.75
C GLU A 60 3.17 2.92 28.69
N GLN A 61 2.30 2.07 28.15
CA GLN A 61 1.56 1.06 28.89
C GLN A 61 2.36 -0.23 29.15
N GLY A 62 3.62 -0.30 28.71
CA GLY A 62 4.47 -1.48 28.81
C GLY A 62 4.00 -2.69 28.02
N ARG A 63 3.12 -2.49 27.02
CA ARG A 63 2.56 -3.54 26.18
C ARG A 63 3.36 -3.80 24.90
N LYS A 64 4.20 -2.83 24.51
CA LYS A 64 4.98 -2.88 23.25
C LYS A 64 6.38 -2.35 23.50
N GLY A 65 7.38 -2.99 22.88
CA GLY A 65 8.77 -2.55 22.89
C GLY A 65 9.02 -1.39 21.91
N ASP A 66 10.29 -1.02 21.75
CA ASP A 66 10.72 -0.03 20.77
C ASP A 66 10.42 -0.52 19.34
N ILE A 67 9.79 0.32 18.54
CA ILE A 67 9.42 -0.02 17.18
C ILE A 67 10.67 -0.22 16.30
N ARG A 68 10.75 -1.37 15.67
CA ARG A 68 11.85 -1.76 14.77
C ARG A 68 11.41 -1.85 13.32
N TYR A 69 10.14 -2.20 13.07
CA TYR A 69 9.63 -2.41 11.73
C TYR A 69 8.26 -1.73 11.56
N ILE A 70 8.08 -1.06 10.42
CA ILE A 70 6.77 -0.58 9.98
C ILE A 70 6.50 -1.21 8.62
N TYR A 71 5.34 -1.85 8.46
CA TYR A 71 4.91 -2.48 7.21
C TYR A 71 3.67 -1.79 6.67
N ILE A 72 3.73 -1.33 5.42
CA ILE A 72 2.60 -0.76 4.68
C ILE A 72 2.17 -1.80 3.65
N SER A 73 1.13 -2.58 3.95
CA SER A 73 0.80 -3.81 3.25
C SER A 73 -0.55 -3.73 2.56
N LEU A 74 -0.59 -3.99 1.24
CA LEU A 74 -1.84 -4.12 0.49
C LEU A 74 -2.62 -5.36 0.96
N LEU A 75 -3.89 -5.16 1.31
CA LEU A 75 -4.82 -6.25 1.62
C LEU A 75 -5.49 -6.77 0.34
N ARG A 76 -4.91 -7.80 -0.31
CA ARG A 76 -5.43 -8.39 -1.56
C ARG A 76 -6.89 -8.82 -1.48
N THR A 77 -7.32 -9.30 -0.30
CA THR A 77 -8.72 -9.69 -0.06
C THR A 77 -9.70 -8.51 -0.14
N ARG A 78 -9.21 -7.28 0.06
CA ARG A 78 -10.01 -6.07 -0.10
C ARG A 78 -10.08 -5.63 -1.56
N VAL A 79 -9.03 -5.90 -2.35
CA VAL A 79 -9.00 -5.57 -3.79
C VAL A 79 -10.13 -6.26 -4.53
N VAL A 80 -10.41 -7.55 -4.26
CA VAL A 80 -11.56 -8.28 -4.86
C VAL A 80 -12.90 -7.60 -4.56
N LYS A 81 -12.97 -6.85 -3.47
CA LYS A 81 -14.15 -6.07 -3.07
C LYS A 81 -14.11 -4.62 -3.56
N ASN A 82 -13.28 -4.32 -4.55
CA ASN A 82 -13.05 -2.97 -5.08
C ASN A 82 -12.66 -1.94 -4.01
N LYS A 83 -11.74 -2.32 -3.11
CA LYS A 83 -11.17 -1.43 -2.09
C LYS A 83 -9.65 -1.57 -2.06
N ALA A 84 -8.94 -0.47 -2.22
CA ALA A 84 -7.48 -0.43 -2.16
C ALA A 84 -6.99 -0.13 -0.75
N VAL A 85 -7.27 -1.03 0.19
CA VAL A 85 -6.90 -0.83 1.60
C VAL A 85 -5.49 -1.34 1.84
N TYR A 86 -4.65 -0.47 2.37
CA TYR A 86 -3.35 -0.78 2.94
C TYR A 86 -3.46 -0.82 4.46
N ARG A 87 -2.96 -1.90 5.03
CA ARG A 87 -2.77 -2.01 6.47
C ARG A 87 -1.35 -1.57 6.82
N ILE A 88 -1.23 -0.69 7.80
CA ILE A 88 0.05 -0.17 8.28
C ILE A 88 0.26 -0.70 9.68
N ASP A 89 1.22 -1.61 9.83
CA ASP A 89 1.56 -2.26 11.10
C ASP A 89 2.88 -1.74 11.64
N ALA A 90 2.97 -1.55 12.96
CA ALA A 90 4.21 -1.28 13.67
C ALA A 90 4.56 -2.46 14.58
N TYR A 91 5.76 -2.99 14.42
CA TYR A 91 6.29 -4.14 15.17
C TYR A 91 7.53 -3.74 15.96
N ASP A 92 7.66 -4.33 17.16
CA ASP A 92 8.87 -4.27 17.95
C ASP A 92 9.91 -5.34 17.51
N GLU A 93 10.84 -5.70 18.38
CA GLU A 93 11.87 -6.70 18.08
C GLU A 93 11.33 -8.11 17.82
N ASN A 94 10.11 -8.42 18.29
CA ASN A 94 9.47 -9.72 18.09
C ASN A 94 8.88 -9.87 16.66
N TRP A 95 8.85 -8.79 15.90
CA TRP A 95 8.38 -8.76 14.50
C TRP A 95 6.96 -9.36 14.37
N PHE A 96 6.75 -10.35 13.49
CA PHE A 96 5.44 -10.99 13.30
C PHE A 96 4.99 -11.87 14.49
N LEU A 97 5.83 -12.05 15.50
CA LEU A 97 5.50 -12.70 16.77
C LEU A 97 5.08 -11.71 17.85
N ASP A 98 5.07 -10.41 17.54
CA ASP A 98 4.56 -9.37 18.42
C ASP A 98 3.06 -9.59 18.69
N GLU A 99 2.70 -9.85 19.94
CA GLU A 99 1.32 -10.19 20.33
C GLU A 99 0.42 -8.95 20.44
N THR A 100 1.02 -7.75 20.51
CA THR A 100 0.27 -6.50 20.65
C THR A 100 0.03 -5.86 19.29
N GLU A 101 -1.20 -5.97 18.80
CA GLU A 101 -1.59 -5.35 17.55
C GLU A 101 -1.43 -3.83 17.61
N CYS A 102 -0.63 -3.29 16.70
CA CYS A 102 -0.42 -1.86 16.50
C CYS A 102 -0.57 -1.58 15.01
N ALA A 103 -1.79 -1.30 14.56
CA ALA A 103 -2.11 -1.20 13.15
C ALA A 103 -3.16 -0.12 12.89
N VAL A 104 -3.07 0.50 11.71
CA VAL A 104 -4.07 1.41 11.13
C VAL A 104 -4.32 1.02 9.69
N GLU A 105 -5.41 1.51 9.10
CA GLU A 105 -5.69 1.32 7.68
C GLU A 105 -5.60 2.67 6.94
N TRP A 106 -5.14 2.62 5.69
CA TRP A 106 -5.15 3.74 4.76
C TRP A 106 -5.64 3.25 3.39
N SER A 107 -6.34 4.10 2.63
CA SER A 107 -6.87 3.75 1.31
C SER A 107 -6.10 4.45 0.18
N ALA A 108 -5.65 3.67 -0.81
CA ALA A 108 -5.07 4.16 -2.05
C ALA A 108 -6.09 4.15 -3.21
N ASP A 109 -7.36 4.42 -2.92
CA ASP A 109 -8.44 4.36 -3.92
C ASP A 109 -8.17 5.28 -5.12
N PHE A 110 -7.48 6.41 -4.94
CA PHE A 110 -7.12 7.32 -6.02
C PHE A 110 -6.27 6.66 -7.12
N VAL A 111 -5.47 5.65 -6.78
CA VAL A 111 -4.69 4.85 -7.74
C VAL A 111 -5.55 3.74 -8.34
N PHE A 112 -6.36 3.05 -7.54
CA PHE A 112 -7.06 1.82 -7.93
C PHE A 112 -8.44 2.06 -8.56
N GLU A 113 -9.03 3.24 -8.41
CA GLU A 113 -10.36 3.55 -8.93
C GLU A 113 -10.52 3.24 -10.44
N PRO A 114 -9.57 3.56 -11.34
CA PRO A 114 -9.68 3.19 -12.75
C PRO A 114 -9.76 1.66 -12.96
N LEU A 115 -8.94 0.88 -12.23
CA LEU A 115 -9.00 -0.59 -12.24
C LEU A 115 -10.38 -1.08 -11.83
N PHE A 116 -10.91 -0.60 -10.71
CA PHE A 116 -12.22 -1.05 -10.19
C PHE A 116 -13.36 -0.70 -11.15
N ASN A 117 -13.31 0.47 -11.76
CA ASN A 117 -14.26 0.88 -12.79
C ASN A 117 -14.18 -0.03 -14.02
N ARG A 118 -12.98 -0.42 -14.44
CA ARG A 118 -12.77 -1.36 -15.55
C ARG A 118 -13.29 -2.75 -15.20
N MET A 119 -13.00 -3.29 -14.01
CA MET A 119 -13.52 -4.59 -13.59
C MET A 119 -15.05 -4.61 -13.55
N THR A 120 -15.68 -3.53 -13.12
CA THR A 120 -17.13 -3.37 -13.16
C THR A 120 -17.70 -3.40 -14.58
N LYS A 121 -16.96 -2.85 -15.58
CA LYS A 121 -17.33 -2.94 -16.98
C LYS A 121 -17.17 -4.37 -17.51
N LEU A 122 -16.06 -5.04 -17.19
CA LEU A 122 -15.81 -6.43 -17.60
C LEU A 122 -16.87 -7.38 -17.05
N GLU A 123 -17.31 -7.18 -15.81
CA GLU A 123 -18.38 -7.97 -15.18
C GLU A 123 -19.70 -7.89 -15.98
N LYS A 124 -19.99 -6.74 -16.58
CA LYS A 124 -21.14 -6.57 -17.47
C LYS A 124 -20.91 -7.21 -18.82
N LEU A 125 -19.71 -7.03 -19.42
CA LEU A 125 -19.35 -7.54 -20.75
C LEU A 125 -19.27 -9.06 -20.80
N LYS A 126 -19.04 -9.76 -19.67
CA LYS A 126 -18.93 -11.24 -19.66
C LYS A 126 -20.17 -11.93 -20.22
N SER A 127 -21.36 -11.30 -20.15
CA SER A 127 -22.60 -11.83 -20.74
C SER A 127 -22.51 -12.05 -22.26
N ASP A 128 -21.70 -11.25 -22.95
CA ASP A 128 -21.54 -11.28 -24.41
C ASP A 128 -20.73 -12.51 -24.87
N TYR A 129 -20.03 -13.11 -23.93
CA TYR A 129 -19.20 -14.32 -24.13
C TYR A 129 -19.95 -15.64 -23.87
N ALA A 130 -21.28 -15.63 -23.93
CA ALA A 130 -22.13 -16.82 -23.86
C ALA A 130 -21.80 -17.74 -22.65
N ARG A 131 -21.59 -17.15 -21.46
CA ARG A 131 -21.25 -17.84 -20.19
C ARG A 131 -19.88 -18.55 -20.18
N LYS A 132 -18.98 -18.26 -21.11
CA LYS A 132 -17.62 -18.82 -21.15
C LYS A 132 -16.67 -18.07 -20.22
N ILE A 133 -16.99 -16.83 -19.87
CA ILE A 133 -16.30 -16.00 -18.90
C ILE A 133 -17.15 -15.97 -17.61
N THR A 134 -16.51 -16.24 -16.48
CA THR A 134 -17.14 -16.27 -15.17
C THR A 134 -16.71 -15.06 -14.32
N THR A 135 -17.42 -14.81 -13.22
CA THR A 135 -16.99 -13.80 -12.22
C THR A 135 -15.59 -14.14 -11.66
N MET A 136 -15.30 -15.42 -11.47
CA MET A 136 -13.98 -15.88 -10.99
C MET A 136 -12.86 -15.49 -11.97
N ASP A 137 -13.10 -15.57 -13.28
CA ASP A 137 -12.13 -15.14 -14.29
C ASP A 137 -11.87 -13.61 -14.18
N ILE A 138 -12.93 -12.81 -13.95
CA ILE A 138 -12.80 -11.36 -13.74
C ILE A 138 -12.05 -11.05 -12.44
N GLU A 139 -12.35 -11.74 -11.34
CA GLU A 139 -11.63 -11.59 -10.07
C GLU A 139 -10.16 -11.96 -10.20
N GLN A 140 -9.83 -13.01 -10.96
CA GLN A 140 -8.45 -13.39 -11.23
C GLN A 140 -7.72 -12.32 -12.07
N ILE A 141 -8.36 -11.78 -13.11
CA ILE A 141 -7.83 -10.65 -13.90
C ILE A 141 -7.57 -9.46 -12.97
N GLN A 142 -8.53 -9.14 -12.10
CA GLN A 142 -8.39 -8.03 -11.15
C GLN A 142 -7.16 -8.20 -10.25
N GLN A 143 -6.92 -9.40 -9.72
CA GLN A 143 -5.77 -9.68 -8.85
C GLN A 143 -4.44 -9.54 -9.61
N ILE A 144 -4.38 -9.98 -10.86
CA ILE A 144 -3.18 -9.87 -11.71
C ILE A 144 -2.93 -8.39 -12.06
N GLU A 145 -3.96 -7.69 -12.51
CA GLU A 145 -3.85 -6.28 -12.87
C GLU A 145 -3.50 -5.39 -11.68
N ALA A 146 -4.01 -5.69 -10.49
CA ALA A 146 -3.78 -4.93 -9.26
C ALA A 146 -2.29 -4.76 -8.92
N VAL A 147 -1.42 -5.69 -9.36
CA VAL A 147 0.03 -5.59 -9.13
C VAL A 147 0.60 -4.29 -9.72
N LYS A 148 0.15 -3.87 -10.89
CA LYS A 148 0.61 -2.62 -11.54
C LYS A 148 0.26 -1.38 -10.71
N TYR A 149 -0.96 -1.37 -10.15
CA TYR A 149 -1.46 -0.27 -9.31
C TYR A 149 -0.80 -0.27 -7.95
N HIS A 150 -0.49 -1.46 -7.42
CA HIS A 150 0.31 -1.59 -6.21
C HIS A 150 1.70 -0.98 -6.38
N LEU A 151 2.40 -1.28 -7.48
CA LEU A 151 3.72 -0.70 -7.78
C LEU A 151 3.66 0.84 -7.87
N LEU A 152 2.64 1.40 -8.53
CA LEU A 152 2.43 2.86 -8.55
C LEU A 152 2.19 3.43 -7.15
N THR A 153 1.43 2.72 -6.31
CA THR A 153 1.22 3.13 -4.92
C THR A 153 2.52 3.08 -4.12
N VAL A 154 3.37 2.09 -4.34
CA VAL A 154 4.68 2.00 -3.67
C VAL A 154 5.57 3.20 -4.06
N GLU A 155 5.59 3.59 -5.34
CA GLU A 155 6.33 4.79 -5.77
C GLU A 155 5.76 6.08 -5.13
N PHE A 156 4.44 6.18 -5.00
CA PHE A 156 3.82 7.27 -4.25
C PHE A 156 4.25 7.25 -2.78
N LEU A 157 4.21 6.09 -2.10
CA LEU A 157 4.67 5.96 -0.72
C LEU A 157 6.13 6.39 -0.56
N LYS A 158 7.02 5.99 -1.47
CA LYS A 158 8.44 6.44 -1.48
C LYS A 158 8.54 7.97 -1.52
N SER A 159 7.73 8.61 -2.37
CA SER A 159 7.74 10.08 -2.48
C SER A 159 7.28 10.80 -1.21
N GLN A 160 6.47 10.16 -0.37
CA GLN A 160 5.95 10.72 0.87
C GLN A 160 6.85 10.47 2.10
N MET A 161 7.83 9.56 1.98
CA MET A 161 8.71 9.23 3.11
C MET A 161 9.48 10.44 3.67
N PRO A 162 10.02 11.37 2.87
CA PRO A 162 10.71 12.56 3.41
C PRO A 162 9.81 13.41 4.32
N VAL A 163 8.53 13.56 3.99
CA VAL A 163 7.55 14.31 4.80
C VAL A 163 7.27 13.58 6.11
N PHE A 164 7.03 12.26 6.04
CA PHE A 164 6.78 11.45 7.23
C PHE A 164 8.00 11.41 8.16
N ILE A 165 9.20 11.28 7.59
CA ILE A 165 10.46 11.26 8.34
C ILE A 165 10.66 12.53 9.16
N ALA A 166 10.27 13.69 8.60
CA ALA A 166 10.35 14.97 9.28
C ALA A 166 9.20 15.22 10.27
N SER A 167 8.26 14.26 10.43
CA SER A 167 7.09 14.46 11.28
C SER A 167 7.44 14.37 12.77
N PRO A 168 6.90 15.30 13.60
CA PRO A 168 7.09 15.22 15.05
C PRO A 168 6.54 13.95 15.69
N SER A 169 5.58 13.28 15.06
CA SER A 169 4.99 12.03 15.54
C SER A 169 5.97 10.88 15.41
N LEU A 170 6.67 10.76 14.28
CA LEU A 170 7.73 9.77 14.14
C LEU A 170 8.92 10.06 15.05
N GLU A 171 9.27 11.32 15.24
CA GLU A 171 10.37 11.70 16.14
C GLU A 171 10.11 11.21 17.56
N ARG A 172 8.91 11.44 18.09
CA ARG A 172 8.50 11.06 19.47
C ARG A 172 8.23 9.58 19.65
N MET A 173 7.92 8.85 18.58
CA MET A 173 7.64 7.42 18.65
C MET A 173 8.86 6.66 19.22
N PRO A 174 8.69 5.80 20.22
CA PRO A 174 9.75 4.93 20.70
C PRO A 174 10.27 4.01 19.58
N LYS A 175 11.55 4.16 19.23
CA LYS A 175 12.20 3.43 18.12
C LYS A 175 13.48 2.77 18.61
N ALA A 176 13.72 1.56 18.11
CA ALA A 176 15.02 0.89 18.25
C ALA A 176 16.12 1.68 17.50
N ASN A 177 17.39 1.40 17.79
CA ASN A 177 18.54 2.05 17.14
C ASN A 177 18.51 1.93 15.59
N ALA A 178 17.79 0.95 15.06
CA ALA A 178 17.47 0.83 13.64
C ALA A 178 15.98 0.53 13.48
N CYS A 179 15.30 1.35 12.69
CA CYS A 179 13.91 1.16 12.31
C CYS A 179 13.79 1.16 10.79
N THR A 180 13.05 0.21 10.23
CA THR A 180 12.90 0.05 8.79
C THR A 180 11.43 0.10 8.40
N ILE A 181 11.11 0.86 7.35
CA ILE A 181 9.76 0.92 6.76
C ILE A 181 9.78 0.10 5.48
N PHE A 182 8.79 -0.78 5.37
CA PHE A 182 8.56 -1.63 4.20
C PHE A 182 7.24 -1.30 3.55
N ALA A 183 7.15 -1.50 2.22
CA ALA A 183 5.88 -1.58 1.51
C ALA A 183 5.82 -2.88 0.72
N GLY A 184 4.62 -3.46 0.62
CA GLY A 184 4.43 -4.71 -0.10
C GLY A 184 3.03 -5.27 0.03
N GLU A 185 2.91 -6.57 -0.17
CA GLU A 185 1.67 -7.31 0.07
C GLU A 185 1.66 -7.89 1.49
N TYR A 186 0.47 -8.02 2.08
CA TYR A 186 0.35 -8.45 3.48
C TYR A 186 0.90 -9.86 3.70
N ARG A 187 1.98 -9.96 4.48
CA ARG A 187 2.72 -11.20 4.78
C ARG A 187 3.26 -11.93 3.55
N ASP A 188 3.61 -11.17 2.52
CA ASP A 188 4.20 -11.65 1.27
C ASP A 188 5.40 -10.76 0.92
N ASP A 189 5.74 -10.63 -0.36
CA ASP A 189 6.86 -9.82 -0.82
C ASP A 189 6.74 -8.36 -0.37
N SER A 190 7.86 -7.80 0.09
CA SER A 190 7.95 -6.40 0.49
C SER A 190 9.31 -5.82 0.16
N GLU A 191 9.35 -4.54 -0.19
CA GLU A 191 10.57 -3.79 -0.40
C GLU A 191 10.79 -2.73 0.69
N ILE A 192 12.03 -2.36 0.91
CA ILE A 192 12.39 -1.31 1.86
C ILE A 192 12.09 0.04 1.23
N LEU A 193 11.27 0.86 1.89
CA LEU A 193 11.06 2.26 1.53
C LEU A 193 12.16 3.16 2.10
N CYS A 194 12.48 2.96 3.37
CA CYS A 194 13.57 3.68 4.03
C CYS A 194 14.01 2.96 5.32
N ARG A 195 15.21 3.29 5.78
CA ARG A 195 15.78 2.83 7.04
C ARG A 195 16.32 4.01 7.83
N PHE A 196 16.01 4.05 9.12
CA PHE A 196 16.58 5.01 10.07
C PHE A 196 17.59 4.28 10.95
N THR A 197 18.77 4.85 11.09
CA THR A 197 19.76 4.37 12.05
C THR A 197 20.20 5.53 12.93
N ARG A 198 20.29 5.29 14.23
CA ARG A 198 20.86 6.28 15.15
C ARG A 198 22.35 6.37 14.86
N SER A 199 22.86 7.58 14.64
CA SER A 199 24.30 7.77 14.42
C SER A 199 25.08 7.41 15.70
N GLU A 200 25.93 6.40 15.64
CA GLU A 200 26.91 6.13 16.69
C GLU A 200 28.01 7.19 16.59
N GLY A 201 28.12 8.06 17.59
CA GLY A 201 29.27 8.95 17.73
C GLY A 201 29.05 10.47 17.71
N ALA A 202 27.82 10.96 17.64
CA ALA A 202 27.58 12.34 18.00
C ALA A 202 27.44 12.42 19.53
N GLU A 203 28.45 12.93 20.21
CA GLU A 203 28.28 13.50 21.55
C GLU A 203 27.22 14.61 21.41
N THR A 204 25.99 14.26 21.68
CA THR A 204 24.85 15.15 21.52
C THR A 204 24.94 16.26 22.58
N ARG A 205 25.04 17.49 22.12
CA ARG A 205 24.47 18.61 22.87
C ARG A 205 22.98 18.26 23.05
N GLU A 206 22.55 18.34 24.31
CA GLU A 206 21.19 17.97 24.72
C GLU A 206 20.14 18.48 23.71
N GLY A 207 19.44 17.57 23.02
CA GLY A 207 18.23 17.83 22.26
C GLY A 207 18.20 17.43 20.77
N GLU A 208 19.30 17.05 20.12
CA GLU A 208 19.27 16.67 18.69
C GLU A 208 19.68 15.20 18.50
N SER A 209 18.72 14.34 18.28
CA SER A 209 18.99 12.97 17.80
C SER A 209 19.25 13.02 16.30
N SER A 210 20.50 12.78 15.86
CA SER A 210 20.82 12.68 14.44
C SER A 210 20.52 11.27 13.94
N TRP A 211 19.48 11.13 13.10
CA TRP A 211 19.16 9.91 12.39
C TRP A 211 19.80 9.93 11.00
N ILE A 212 20.44 8.84 10.59
CA ILE A 212 20.93 8.63 9.22
C ILE A 212 19.85 7.85 8.46
N ILE A 213 19.43 8.38 7.31
CA ILE A 213 18.40 7.80 6.46
C ILE A 213 19.10 7.19 5.24
N SER A 214 18.81 5.91 4.95
CA SER A 214 19.22 5.22 3.73
C SER A 214 17.99 4.59 3.06
N SER A 215 17.91 4.74 1.76
CA SER A 215 16.94 4.09 0.86
C SER A 215 17.52 2.81 0.29
#